data_7f50ac242988b1f783fc1b1793e14492
#
_entry.id   7f50ac242988b1f783fc1b1793e14492
#
_cell.length_a   1.000
_cell.length_b   1.000
_cell.length_c   1.000
_cell.angle_alpha   90.00
_cell.angle_beta   90.00
_cell.angle_gamma   90.00
#
_symmetry.space_group_name_H-M   'P 1'
#
loop_
_entity.id
_entity.type
_entity.pdbx_description
1 polymer ?
#
loop_
_entity_poly.entity_id
_entity_poly.type
_entity_poly.pdbx_seq_one_letter_code
_entity_poly.pdbx_strand_id
1 'polypeptide(L)'
;MNKEKNIVLIGMPGSGKTTFGKAVAQQLQRPFYDADDVVVELEGKTIKDMFAVSEDYFRDAESRAVKVLAEKTGIVIACGGGVVKRQSNIKTLRKTGTIIFIDRKPEAIIADVDADSRPLLAAGRQKIYDLYAERIALYREAADYTIANDTASADVVSKLIHMIETW
;
A
#
# COMPACT_ATOMS: atom_id res chain seq x y z
N MET A 1 -13.15 -4.36 -17.94
CA MET A 1 -12.62 -4.65 -16.58
C MET A 1 -12.67 -6.15 -16.28
N ASN A 2 -11.54 -6.74 -15.94
CA ASN A 2 -11.50 -8.14 -15.48
C ASN A 2 -11.87 -8.19 -13.97
N LYS A 3 -13.08 -8.68 -13.67
CA LYS A 3 -13.61 -8.73 -12.30
C LYS A 3 -12.87 -9.69 -11.38
N GLU A 4 -12.15 -10.64 -11.91
CA GLU A 4 -11.39 -11.62 -11.12
C GLU A 4 -10.00 -11.11 -10.72
N LYS A 5 -9.47 -10.14 -11.45
CA LYS A 5 -8.15 -9.58 -11.15
C LYS A 5 -8.18 -8.73 -9.88
N ASN A 6 -7.25 -8.98 -8.99
CA ASN A 6 -7.08 -8.18 -7.78
C ASN A 6 -6.56 -6.78 -8.13
N ILE A 7 -6.95 -5.80 -7.33
CA ILE A 7 -6.43 -4.45 -7.37
C ILE A 7 -5.48 -4.29 -6.19
N VAL A 8 -4.20 -4.09 -6.45
CA VAL A 8 -3.16 -4.05 -5.43
C VAL A 8 -2.59 -2.63 -5.35
N LEU A 9 -2.70 -1.99 -4.19
CA LEU A 9 -2.20 -0.65 -3.95
C LEU A 9 -0.90 -0.70 -3.17
N ILE A 10 0.14 -0.07 -3.70
CA ILE A 10 1.45 0.11 -3.07
C ILE A 10 1.81 1.59 -2.97
N GLY A 11 2.72 1.93 -2.09
CA GLY A 11 3.19 3.29 -1.87
C GLY A 11 3.67 3.52 -0.45
N MET A 12 4.15 4.73 -0.20
CA MET A 12 4.63 5.17 1.10
C MET A 12 3.58 5.02 2.21
N PRO A 13 4.00 4.80 3.47
CA PRO A 13 3.11 5.04 4.61
C PRO A 13 2.54 6.46 4.53
N GLY A 14 1.22 6.61 4.71
CA GLY A 14 0.56 7.91 4.57
C GLY A 14 0.27 8.36 3.13
N SER A 15 0.46 7.50 2.14
CA SER A 15 0.15 7.84 0.74
C SER A 15 -1.33 7.78 0.36
N GLY A 16 -2.19 7.19 1.23
CA GLY A 16 -3.63 7.09 1.01
C GLY A 16 -4.14 5.73 0.57
N LYS A 17 -3.32 4.69 0.56
CA LYS A 17 -3.68 3.35 0.09
C LYS A 17 -4.93 2.77 0.77
N THR A 18 -5.03 2.85 2.08
CA THR A 18 -6.18 2.33 2.83
C THR A 18 -7.45 3.12 2.51
N THR A 19 -7.37 4.44 2.54
CA THR A 19 -8.50 5.33 2.23
C THR A 19 -9.00 5.12 0.81
N PHE A 20 -8.12 5.16 -0.16
CA PHE A 20 -8.48 4.98 -1.57
C PHE A 20 -8.90 3.54 -1.87
N GLY A 21 -8.24 2.57 -1.26
CA GLY A 21 -8.59 1.16 -1.40
C GLY A 21 -10.00 0.86 -0.94
N LYS A 22 -10.41 1.37 0.21
CA LYS A 22 -11.79 1.25 0.72
C LYS A 22 -12.81 1.91 -0.22
N ALA A 23 -12.52 3.13 -0.69
CA ALA A 23 -13.41 3.85 -1.60
C ALA A 23 -13.58 3.12 -2.94
N VAL A 24 -12.48 2.64 -3.53
CA VAL A 24 -12.50 1.86 -4.77
C VAL A 24 -13.26 0.55 -4.58
N ALA A 25 -13.00 -0.17 -3.50
CA ALA A 25 -13.67 -1.42 -3.17
C ALA A 25 -15.18 -1.24 -3.05
N GLN A 26 -15.62 -0.18 -2.37
CA GLN A 26 -17.03 0.16 -2.22
C GLN A 26 -17.69 0.46 -3.57
N GLN A 27 -17.08 1.29 -4.41
CA GLN A 27 -17.65 1.65 -5.72
C GLN A 27 -17.70 0.46 -6.69
N LEU A 28 -16.68 -0.40 -6.65
CA LEU A 28 -16.62 -1.59 -7.51
C LEU A 28 -17.31 -2.82 -6.89
N GLN A 29 -17.88 -2.68 -5.70
CA GLN A 29 -18.53 -3.78 -4.95
C GLN A 29 -17.59 -5.00 -4.79
N ARG A 30 -16.34 -4.73 -4.36
CA ARG A 30 -15.32 -5.75 -4.11
C ARG A 30 -14.95 -5.80 -2.62
N PRO A 31 -14.56 -6.96 -2.08
CA PRO A 31 -13.96 -7.02 -0.75
C PRO A 31 -12.67 -6.21 -0.68
N PHE A 32 -12.46 -5.55 0.47
CA PHE A 32 -11.23 -4.82 0.77
C PHE A 32 -10.43 -5.53 1.87
N TYR A 33 -9.12 -5.61 1.68
CA TYR A 33 -8.19 -6.11 2.69
C TYR A 33 -7.01 -5.15 2.87
N ASP A 34 -6.73 -4.80 4.11
CA ASP A 34 -5.46 -4.19 4.50
C ASP A 34 -4.47 -5.31 4.84
N ALA A 35 -3.34 -5.36 4.16
CA ALA A 35 -2.37 -6.43 4.35
C ALA A 35 -1.79 -6.46 5.77
N ASP A 36 -1.63 -5.30 6.40
CA ASP A 36 -1.14 -5.22 7.79
C ASP A 36 -2.13 -5.86 8.77
N ASP A 37 -3.44 -5.68 8.56
CA ASP A 37 -4.47 -6.34 9.37
C ASP A 37 -4.40 -7.86 9.21
N VAL A 38 -4.17 -8.34 8.00
CA VAL A 38 -4.00 -9.79 7.73
C VAL A 38 -2.75 -10.35 8.39
N VAL A 39 -1.65 -9.60 8.38
CA VAL A 39 -0.42 -9.97 9.12
C VAL A 39 -0.73 -10.16 10.61
N VAL A 40 -1.40 -9.20 11.22
CA VAL A 40 -1.77 -9.26 12.65
C VAL A 40 -2.68 -10.46 12.94
N GLU A 41 -3.68 -10.69 12.09
CA GLU A 41 -4.60 -11.81 12.24
C GLU A 41 -3.89 -13.17 12.16
N LEU A 42 -3.00 -13.35 11.19
CA LEU A 42 -2.26 -14.61 10.99
C LEU A 42 -1.25 -14.89 12.09
N GLU A 43 -0.55 -13.86 12.57
CA GLU A 43 0.52 -14.02 13.55
C GLU A 43 0.03 -13.97 15.01
N GLY A 44 -1.15 -13.38 15.26
CA GLY A 44 -1.67 -13.17 16.61
C GLY A 44 -0.84 -12.19 17.44
N LYS A 45 -0.08 -11.30 16.78
CA LYS A 45 0.80 -10.30 17.39
C LYS A 45 0.61 -8.96 16.72
N THR A 46 0.89 -7.87 17.43
CA THR A 46 0.94 -6.54 16.83
C THR A 46 2.18 -6.41 15.93
N ILE A 47 2.11 -5.53 14.95
CA ILE A 47 3.26 -5.22 14.08
C ILE A 47 4.44 -4.70 14.91
N LYS A 48 4.17 -3.86 15.91
CA LYS A 48 5.17 -3.36 16.84
C LYS A 48 5.91 -4.49 17.55
N ASP A 49 5.20 -5.49 18.03
CA ASP A 49 5.80 -6.65 18.71
C ASP A 49 6.63 -7.51 17.75
N MET A 50 6.20 -7.62 16.50
CA MET A 50 6.98 -8.32 15.47
C MET A 50 8.31 -7.60 15.19
N PHE A 51 8.29 -6.29 15.00
CA PHE A 51 9.51 -5.48 14.83
C PHE A 51 10.41 -5.50 16.07
N ALA A 52 9.85 -5.65 17.27
CA ALA A 52 10.63 -5.79 18.49
C ALA A 52 11.48 -7.08 18.49
N VAL A 53 11.05 -8.13 17.79
CA VAL A 53 11.87 -9.32 17.55
C VAL A 53 12.95 -9.00 16.50
N SER A 54 12.55 -8.67 15.29
CA SER A 54 13.43 -8.20 14.22
C SER A 54 12.59 -7.69 13.03
N GLU A 55 13.20 -6.90 12.14
CA GLU A 55 12.56 -6.55 10.86
C GLU A 55 12.31 -7.79 10.01
N ASP A 56 13.27 -8.71 9.96
CA ASP A 56 13.15 -9.96 9.19
C ASP A 56 11.96 -10.80 9.63
N TYR A 57 11.70 -10.87 10.93
CA TYR A 57 10.51 -11.55 11.46
C TYR A 57 9.21 -10.94 10.88
N PHE A 58 9.10 -9.62 10.93
CA PHE A 58 7.95 -8.94 10.33
C PHE A 58 7.86 -9.16 8.82
N ARG A 59 8.98 -9.07 8.09
CA ARG A 59 8.99 -9.27 6.64
C ARG A 59 8.60 -10.69 6.23
N ASP A 60 8.97 -11.68 7.02
CA ASP A 60 8.52 -13.07 6.82
C ASP A 60 7.00 -13.19 7.03
N ALA A 61 6.48 -12.57 8.09
CA ALA A 61 5.04 -12.52 8.35
C ALA A 61 4.27 -11.78 7.25
N GLU A 62 4.79 -10.66 6.78
CA GLU A 62 4.23 -9.91 5.65
C GLU A 62 4.18 -10.75 4.38
N SER A 63 5.23 -11.50 4.08
CA SER A 63 5.27 -12.40 2.92
C SER A 63 4.26 -13.53 3.02
N ARG A 64 3.99 -14.06 4.22
CA ARG A 64 2.91 -15.05 4.44
C ARG A 64 1.54 -14.45 4.17
N ALA A 65 1.27 -13.25 4.67
CA ALA A 65 0.02 -12.53 4.40
C ALA A 65 -0.19 -12.24 2.92
N VAL A 66 0.86 -11.84 2.22
CA VAL A 66 0.85 -11.62 0.76
C VAL A 66 0.43 -12.90 0.02
N LYS A 67 0.95 -14.05 0.40
CA LYS A 67 0.56 -15.33 -0.21
C LYS A 67 -0.92 -15.63 -0.02
N VAL A 68 -1.43 -15.47 1.20
CA VAL A 68 -2.84 -15.70 1.51
C VAL A 68 -3.74 -14.76 0.70
N LEU A 69 -3.37 -13.49 0.58
CA LEU A 69 -4.14 -12.50 -0.19
C LEU A 69 -4.09 -12.78 -1.69
N ALA A 70 -2.96 -13.21 -2.21
CA ALA A 70 -2.79 -13.53 -3.63
C ALA A 70 -3.56 -14.79 -4.08
N GLU A 71 -3.97 -15.65 -3.16
CA GLU A 71 -4.85 -16.80 -3.47
C GLU A 71 -6.31 -16.38 -3.69
N LYS A 72 -6.69 -15.19 -3.24
CA LYS A 72 -8.03 -14.63 -3.48
C LYS A 72 -8.09 -13.96 -4.85
N THR A 73 -9.29 -13.80 -5.36
CA THR A 73 -9.54 -13.11 -6.64
C THR A 73 -10.63 -12.04 -6.46
N GLY A 74 -10.59 -11.01 -7.29
CA GLY A 74 -11.61 -9.97 -7.31
C GLY A 74 -11.61 -9.04 -6.10
N ILE A 75 -10.53 -8.97 -5.36
CA ILE A 75 -10.40 -8.15 -4.15
C ILE A 75 -9.57 -6.89 -4.38
N VAL A 76 -9.66 -5.95 -3.43
CA VAL A 76 -8.77 -4.78 -3.34
C VAL A 76 -7.85 -4.97 -2.14
N ILE A 77 -6.56 -4.82 -2.35
CA ILE A 77 -5.52 -5.00 -1.34
C ILE A 77 -4.76 -3.69 -1.15
N ALA A 78 -4.72 -3.16 0.07
CA ALA A 78 -3.79 -2.11 0.44
C ALA A 78 -2.57 -2.75 1.13
N CYS A 79 -1.40 -2.66 0.52
CA CYS A 79 -0.17 -3.25 1.05
C CYS A 79 0.51 -2.33 2.08
N GLY A 80 1.30 -2.92 2.97
CA GLY A 80 2.24 -2.16 3.81
C GLY A 80 3.30 -1.46 2.96
N GLY A 81 3.82 -0.33 3.45
CA GLY A 81 4.77 0.50 2.70
C GLY A 81 6.07 -0.20 2.30
N GLY A 82 6.47 -1.22 3.04
CA GLY A 82 7.69 -1.98 2.78
C GLY A 82 7.51 -3.30 2.02
N VAL A 83 6.32 -3.57 1.49
CA VAL A 83 6.05 -4.80 0.71
C VAL A 83 7.00 -4.95 -0.48
N VAL A 84 7.44 -3.86 -1.06
CA VAL A 84 8.37 -3.80 -2.20
C VAL A 84 9.81 -4.15 -1.85
N LYS A 85 10.16 -4.23 -0.58
CA LYS A 85 11.52 -4.62 -0.15
C LYS A 85 11.87 -6.06 -0.53
N ARG A 86 10.88 -6.91 -0.76
CA ARG A 86 11.05 -8.27 -1.27
C ARG A 86 10.40 -8.44 -2.62
N GLN A 87 11.20 -8.67 -3.64
CA GLN A 87 10.71 -8.87 -5.01
C GLN A 87 9.77 -10.09 -5.11
N SER A 88 9.95 -11.10 -4.26
CA SER A 88 9.08 -12.26 -4.18
C SER A 88 7.63 -11.89 -3.86
N ASN A 89 7.40 -10.88 -3.02
CA ASN A 89 6.06 -10.37 -2.73
C ASN A 89 5.39 -9.82 -4.00
N ILE A 90 6.14 -9.05 -4.76
CA ILE A 90 5.64 -8.43 -6.00
C ILE A 90 5.32 -9.49 -7.05
N LYS A 91 6.18 -10.48 -7.22
CA LYS A 91 5.93 -11.62 -8.11
C LYS A 91 4.67 -12.38 -7.72
N THR A 92 4.44 -12.60 -6.42
CA THR A 92 3.27 -13.29 -5.90
C THR A 92 1.99 -12.49 -6.16
N LEU A 93 1.97 -11.20 -5.85
CA LEU A 93 0.82 -10.31 -6.07
C LEU A 93 0.47 -10.17 -7.56
N ARG A 94 1.49 -10.12 -8.41
CA ARG A 94 1.31 -9.94 -9.86
C ARG A 94 0.67 -11.14 -10.55
N LYS A 95 0.73 -12.34 -9.95
CA LYS A 95 0.09 -13.53 -10.51
C LYS A 95 -1.43 -13.38 -10.64
N THR A 96 -2.06 -12.72 -9.68
CA THR A 96 -3.52 -12.59 -9.59
C THR A 96 -4.01 -11.17 -9.61
N GLY A 97 -3.12 -10.17 -9.59
CA GLY A 97 -3.48 -8.76 -9.46
C GLY A 97 -2.74 -7.83 -10.40
N THR A 98 -3.26 -6.63 -10.48
CA THR A 98 -2.63 -5.46 -11.11
C THR A 98 -2.16 -4.52 -10.03
N ILE A 99 -0.92 -4.09 -10.10
CA ILE A 99 -0.27 -3.28 -9.06
C ILE A 99 -0.30 -1.82 -9.44
N ILE A 100 -0.87 -0.99 -8.56
CA ILE A 100 -0.97 0.46 -8.73
C ILE A 100 -0.13 1.12 -7.63
N PHE A 101 0.82 1.94 -8.04
CA PHE A 101 1.58 2.80 -7.13
C PHE A 101 0.84 4.11 -6.90
N ILE A 102 0.50 4.39 -5.63
CA ILE A 102 -0.02 5.68 -5.20
C ILE A 102 1.17 6.56 -4.82
N ASP A 103 1.53 7.47 -5.71
CA ASP A 103 2.69 8.36 -5.50
C ASP A 103 2.25 9.63 -4.79
N ARG A 104 2.60 9.72 -3.51
CA ARG A 104 2.44 10.93 -2.70
C ARG A 104 3.81 11.45 -2.30
N LYS A 105 4.04 12.74 -2.54
CA LYS A 105 5.33 13.37 -2.23
C LYS A 105 5.56 13.45 -0.73
N PRO A 106 6.83 13.35 -0.27
CA PRO A 106 7.17 13.41 1.16
C PRO A 106 6.62 14.67 1.85
N GLU A 107 6.67 15.81 1.19
CA GLU A 107 6.17 17.10 1.72
C GLU A 107 4.68 17.04 2.05
N ALA A 108 3.87 16.42 1.20
CA ALA A 108 2.44 16.25 1.42
C ALA A 108 2.14 15.29 2.56
N ILE A 109 2.90 14.21 2.69
CA ILE A 109 2.80 13.26 3.80
C ILE A 109 3.13 13.94 5.12
N ILE A 110 4.23 14.70 5.18
CA ILE A 110 4.65 15.46 6.35
C ILE A 110 3.58 16.49 6.77
N ALA A 111 3.01 17.21 5.80
CA ALA A 111 1.98 18.20 6.07
C ALA A 111 0.74 17.59 6.72
N ASP A 112 0.31 16.41 6.31
CA ASP A 112 -0.82 15.70 6.93
C ASP A 112 -0.51 15.23 8.35
N VAL A 113 0.66 14.68 8.58
CA VAL A 113 1.07 14.24 9.93
C VAL A 113 1.16 15.43 10.88
N ASP A 114 1.71 16.55 10.42
CA ASP A 114 1.79 17.79 11.22
C ASP A 114 0.41 18.39 11.52
N ALA A 115 -0.57 18.22 10.62
CA ALA A 115 -1.93 18.72 10.82
C ALA A 115 -2.77 17.84 11.77
N ASP A 116 -2.59 16.51 11.74
CA ASP A 116 -3.41 15.54 12.48
C ASP A 116 -2.87 15.23 13.88
N SER A 117 -1.62 15.54 14.17
CA SER A 117 -0.96 15.18 15.42
C SER A 117 0.04 16.24 15.85
N ARG A 118 0.95 15.87 16.76
CA ARG A 118 2.08 16.75 17.12
C ARG A 118 2.98 16.94 15.90
N PRO A 119 3.44 18.18 15.64
CA PRO A 119 4.39 18.45 14.58
C PRO A 119 5.59 17.51 14.67
N LEU A 120 5.99 16.96 13.51
CA LEU A 120 7.19 16.13 13.44
C LEU A 120 8.44 16.94 13.79
N LEU A 121 9.31 16.35 14.58
CA LEU A 121 10.67 16.86 14.76
C LEU A 121 11.46 16.73 13.45
N ALA A 122 12.52 17.52 13.30
CA ALA A 122 13.36 17.49 12.09
C ALA A 122 13.84 16.07 11.73
N ALA A 123 14.20 15.26 12.73
CA ALA A 123 14.60 13.86 12.51
C ALA A 123 13.47 12.99 11.92
N GLY A 124 12.22 13.21 12.36
CA GLY A 124 11.06 12.50 11.82
C GLY A 124 10.74 12.89 10.38
N ARG A 125 10.88 14.16 10.03
CA ARG A 125 10.74 14.67 8.66
C ARG A 125 11.81 14.10 7.75
N GLN A 126 13.07 14.11 8.18
CA GLN A 126 14.17 13.54 7.42
C GLN A 126 13.98 12.05 7.17
N LYS A 127 13.45 11.32 8.15
CA LYS A 127 13.12 9.90 7.99
C LYS A 127 12.13 9.64 6.87
N ILE A 128 11.13 10.49 6.69
CA ILE A 128 10.15 10.38 5.60
C ILE A 128 10.84 10.63 4.25
N TYR A 129 11.70 11.65 4.14
CA TYR A 129 12.47 11.91 2.93
C TYR A 129 13.41 10.75 2.59
N ASP A 130 14.12 10.21 3.58
CA ASP A 130 15.05 9.09 3.40
C ASP A 130 14.31 7.84 2.94
N LEU A 131 13.16 7.56 3.55
CA LEU A 131 12.32 6.42 3.20
C LEU A 131 11.78 6.53 1.77
N TYR A 132 11.33 7.71 1.36
CA TYR A 132 10.89 7.96 -0.01
C TYR A 132 12.04 7.76 -1.01
N ALA A 133 13.20 8.35 -0.73
CA ALA A 133 14.39 8.20 -1.58
C ALA A 133 14.82 6.73 -1.72
N GLU A 134 14.77 5.96 -0.64
CA GLU A 134 15.11 4.53 -0.64
C GLU A 134 14.13 3.70 -1.47
N ARG A 135 12.82 4.03 -1.41
CA ARG A 135 11.76 3.15 -1.92
C ARG A 135 11.18 3.54 -3.27
N ILE A 136 11.34 4.80 -3.70
CA ILE A 136 10.66 5.30 -4.91
C ILE A 136 10.97 4.47 -6.16
N ALA A 137 12.21 4.06 -6.36
CA ALA A 137 12.58 3.21 -7.49
C ALA A 137 11.92 1.82 -7.41
N LEU A 138 11.83 1.26 -6.19
CA LEU A 138 11.18 -0.04 -5.95
C LEU A 138 9.68 0.03 -6.24
N TYR A 139 8.99 1.10 -5.84
CA TYR A 139 7.58 1.30 -6.16
C TYR A 139 7.35 1.41 -7.66
N ARG A 140 8.16 2.20 -8.36
CA ARG A 140 8.04 2.39 -9.81
C ARG A 140 8.29 1.11 -10.58
N GLU A 141 9.27 0.33 -10.17
CA GLU A 141 9.58 -0.96 -10.79
C GLU A 141 8.48 -2.01 -10.55
N ALA A 142 7.89 -2.01 -9.35
CA ALA A 142 6.84 -2.95 -8.99
C ALA A 142 5.49 -2.64 -9.67
N ALA A 143 5.22 -1.40 -9.98
CA ALA A 143 3.90 -0.94 -10.43
C ALA A 143 3.64 -1.22 -11.90
N ASP A 144 2.42 -1.66 -12.19
CA ASP A 144 1.88 -1.68 -13.56
C ASP A 144 1.36 -0.29 -13.96
N TYR A 145 0.83 0.46 -12.97
CA TYR A 145 0.33 1.82 -13.13
C TYR A 145 0.76 2.70 -11.96
N THR A 146 0.87 3.99 -12.21
CA THR A 146 1.14 5.00 -11.17
C THR A 146 0.07 6.08 -11.19
N ILE A 147 -0.42 6.44 -10.01
CA ILE A 147 -1.31 7.58 -9.81
C ILE A 147 -0.70 8.53 -8.79
N ALA A 148 -0.63 9.81 -9.15
CA ALA A 148 -0.22 10.86 -8.22
C ALA A 148 -1.36 11.18 -7.25
N ASN A 149 -1.05 11.24 -5.96
CA ASN A 149 -1.94 11.77 -4.94
C ASN A 149 -1.54 13.22 -4.63
N ASP A 150 -1.90 14.12 -5.51
CA ASP A 150 -1.58 15.55 -5.45
C ASP A 150 -2.81 16.46 -5.65
N THR A 151 -4.00 15.87 -5.67
CA THR A 151 -5.29 16.55 -5.79
C THR A 151 -6.24 16.10 -4.69
N ALA A 152 -7.48 16.60 -4.71
CA ALA A 152 -8.52 16.15 -3.76
C ALA A 152 -8.73 14.63 -3.83
N SER A 153 -9.02 14.01 -2.70
CA SER A 153 -9.20 12.55 -2.59
C SER A 153 -10.25 12.00 -3.56
N ALA A 154 -11.37 12.73 -3.76
CA ALA A 154 -12.41 12.33 -4.70
C ALA A 154 -11.90 12.26 -6.15
N ASP A 155 -11.00 13.17 -6.55
CA ASP A 155 -10.40 13.17 -7.88
C ASP A 155 -9.46 11.98 -8.07
N VAL A 156 -8.68 11.65 -7.04
CA VAL A 156 -7.79 10.48 -7.08
C VAL A 156 -8.59 9.20 -7.22
N VAL A 157 -9.66 9.05 -6.44
CA VAL A 157 -10.55 7.88 -6.51
C VAL A 157 -11.18 7.77 -7.90
N SER A 158 -11.68 8.88 -8.46
CA SER A 158 -12.26 8.90 -9.81
C SER A 158 -11.25 8.47 -10.87
N LYS A 159 -10.01 8.94 -10.78
CA LYS A 159 -8.93 8.53 -11.71
C LYS A 159 -8.62 7.04 -11.56
N LEU A 160 -8.59 6.52 -10.34
CA LEU A 160 -8.38 5.10 -10.07
C LEU A 160 -9.48 4.25 -10.71
N ILE A 161 -10.74 4.60 -10.47
CA ILE A 161 -11.88 3.88 -11.04
C ILE A 161 -11.82 3.89 -12.55
N HIS A 162 -11.62 5.06 -13.16
CA HIS A 162 -11.54 5.19 -14.61
C HIS A 162 -10.41 4.31 -15.19
N MET A 163 -9.23 4.33 -14.57
CA MET A 163 -8.12 3.47 -15.00
C MET A 163 -8.47 1.99 -14.91
N ILE A 164 -9.07 1.56 -13.79
CA ILE A 164 -9.43 0.16 -13.57
C ILE A 164 -10.49 -0.32 -14.56
N GLU A 165 -11.42 0.52 -14.92
CA GLU A 165 -12.49 0.19 -15.89
C GLU A 165 -11.96 0.01 -17.32
N THR A 166 -10.77 0.53 -17.61
CA THR A 166 -10.13 0.36 -18.94
C THR A 166 -9.37 -0.95 -19.10
N TRP A 167 -9.21 -1.75 -18.07
CA TRP A 167 -8.48 -3.05 -18.11
C TRP A 167 -9.22 -4.17 -18.81
#